data_2629dd28b696a789bcff0eb446b9f958
#
_entry.id   2629dd28b696a789bcff0eb446b9f958
#
_cell.length_a   1.000
_cell.length_b   1.000
_cell.length_c   1.000
_cell.angle_alpha   90.00
_cell.angle_beta   90.00
_cell.angle_gamma   90.00
#
_symmetry.space_group_name_H-M   'P 1'
#
loop_
_entity.id
_entity.type
_entity.pdbx_description
1 polymer ?
#
loop_
_entity_poly.entity_id
_entity_poly.type
_entity_poly.pdbx_seq_one_letter_code
_entity_poly.pdbx_strand_id
1 'polypeptide(L)'
;MKNKLWLLLSMSVIQLSPLMIPTAQADLLDDIKQKKEIVIATEARYAPFEMLEDGKIVGLGKDILTEVMKGLPGVKVVQLDIPFQGILPGLESKRFDFVATSLTITRDREAKFAFTAPFSDASVAILKRKGDSRINSAKDLQGMIVASQAGAPQIAVLKEYEASVLKPTTGHGVKEIKAFIDYNEAYAALAAHRVDAVVQSLPNLAPLVKTRGDTFEIVRPPFGPATWYAWAGRKDADSASLVKFVSDGIVQLNKSGKLAQLQTKWLGFSMAVPEQVPTPARLC
;
A
#
# COMPACT_ATOMS: atom_id res chain seq x y z
N MET A 1 35.24 19.82 88.23
CA MET A 1 33.94 20.07 87.59
C MET A 1 34.20 20.68 86.24
N LYS A 2 34.15 19.91 85.15
CA LYS A 2 34.42 20.40 83.76
C LYS A 2 33.28 19.84 82.85
N ASN A 3 32.32 20.69 82.47
CA ASN A 3 31.25 20.42 81.52
C ASN A 3 31.81 20.40 80.12
N LYS A 4 31.70 19.29 79.41
CA LYS A 4 31.97 19.19 77.98
C LYS A 4 30.65 19.32 77.23
N LEU A 5 30.46 20.41 76.48
CA LEU A 5 29.37 20.70 75.59
C LEU A 5 29.68 20.03 74.27
N TRP A 6 28.87 19.06 73.84
CA TRP A 6 28.97 18.44 72.51
C TRP A 6 28.04 19.18 71.56
N LEU A 7 28.61 19.84 70.54
CA LEU A 7 27.90 20.39 69.39
C LEU A 7 27.69 19.28 68.38
N LEU A 8 26.41 18.89 68.13
CA LEU A 8 25.98 18.02 67.01
C LEU A 8 25.81 18.88 65.78
N LEU A 9 26.78 18.75 64.81
CA LEU A 9 26.62 19.29 63.45
C LEU A 9 25.71 18.37 62.65
N SER A 10 24.46 18.79 62.37
CA SER A 10 23.56 18.11 61.46
C SER A 10 23.92 18.45 60.00
N MET A 11 24.52 17.51 59.32
CA MET A 11 24.85 17.60 57.91
C MET A 11 23.58 17.28 57.09
N SER A 12 22.88 18.31 56.58
CA SER A 12 21.77 18.16 55.64
C SER A 12 22.28 17.72 54.29
N VAL A 13 22.07 16.48 53.93
CA VAL A 13 22.33 15.94 52.57
C VAL A 13 21.20 16.41 51.68
N ILE A 14 21.47 17.40 50.82
CA ILE A 14 20.56 17.78 49.74
C ILE A 14 20.62 16.69 48.69
N GLN A 15 19.58 15.86 48.62
CA GLN A 15 19.37 14.90 47.54
C GLN A 15 18.99 15.69 46.27
N LEU A 16 19.92 15.86 45.34
CA LEU A 16 19.59 16.27 43.97
C LEU A 16 18.89 15.10 43.28
N SER A 17 17.56 15.16 43.21
CA SER A 17 16.81 14.29 42.30
C SER A 17 17.17 14.63 40.85
N PRO A 18 17.59 13.69 40.02
CA PRO A 18 17.81 13.97 38.60
C PRO A 18 16.47 14.35 37.97
N LEU A 19 16.40 15.59 37.47
CA LEU A 19 15.31 15.98 36.56
C LEU A 19 15.39 15.06 35.33
N MET A 20 14.51 14.09 35.24
CA MET A 20 14.26 13.39 33.98
C MET A 20 13.69 14.41 32.98
N ILE A 21 14.55 14.99 32.15
CA ILE A 21 14.15 15.72 30.99
C ILE A 21 13.52 14.67 30.05
N PRO A 22 12.24 14.75 29.72
CA PRO A 22 11.69 13.86 28.70
C PRO A 22 12.50 14.12 27.43
N THR A 23 13.22 13.11 26.97
CA THR A 23 13.82 13.16 25.63
C THR A 23 12.66 13.37 24.67
N ALA A 24 12.58 14.55 24.06
CA ALA A 24 11.63 14.81 22.98
C ALA A 24 11.88 13.72 21.94
N GLN A 25 10.92 12.82 21.81
CA GLN A 25 10.97 11.77 20.79
C GLN A 25 10.93 12.49 19.46
N ALA A 26 11.93 12.26 18.61
CA ALA A 26 12.00 12.93 17.32
C ALA A 26 10.74 12.61 16.53
N ASP A 27 9.95 13.64 16.19
CA ASP A 27 8.76 13.52 15.36
C ASP A 27 9.18 13.65 13.90
N LEU A 28 8.98 12.59 13.12
CA LEU A 28 9.40 12.54 11.71
C LEU A 28 8.77 13.66 10.86
N LEU A 29 7.51 14.05 11.14
CA LEU A 29 6.87 15.14 10.41
C LEU A 29 7.55 16.50 10.72
N ASP A 30 7.96 16.74 11.94
CA ASP A 30 8.66 17.95 12.31
C ASP A 30 10.10 17.98 11.75
N ASP A 31 10.78 16.84 11.74
CA ASP A 31 12.07 16.68 11.05
C ASP A 31 11.96 17.02 9.54
N ILE A 32 10.93 16.53 8.87
CA ILE A 32 10.64 16.81 7.46
C ILE A 32 10.39 18.31 7.24
N LYS A 33 9.60 18.95 8.09
CA LYS A 33 9.35 20.40 8.02
C LYS A 33 10.64 21.21 8.21
N GLN A 34 11.50 20.78 9.14
CA GLN A 34 12.78 21.44 9.41
C GLN A 34 13.78 21.26 8.26
N LYS A 35 13.93 20.03 7.75
CA LYS A 35 14.81 19.69 6.62
C LYS A 35 14.28 20.19 5.29
N LYS A 36 12.97 20.51 5.21
CA LYS A 36 12.25 20.87 3.98
C LYS A 36 12.36 19.83 2.87
N GLU A 37 12.45 18.57 3.24
CA GLU A 37 12.52 17.45 2.30
C GLU A 37 11.87 16.20 2.90
N ILE A 38 11.13 15.46 2.07
CA ILE A 38 10.60 14.13 2.37
C ILE A 38 11.01 13.16 1.27
N VAL A 39 11.49 11.97 1.65
CA VAL A 39 11.86 10.89 0.72
C VAL A 39 10.77 9.84 0.73
N ILE A 40 10.17 9.59 -0.44
CA ILE A 40 9.01 8.71 -0.62
C ILE A 40 9.34 7.60 -1.60
N ALA A 41 9.05 6.34 -1.26
CA ALA A 41 9.15 5.23 -2.18
C ALA A 41 7.84 4.99 -2.93
N THR A 42 7.96 4.70 -4.21
CA THR A 42 6.86 4.40 -5.13
C THR A 42 7.31 3.30 -6.09
N GLU A 43 6.46 2.34 -6.41
CA GLU A 43 6.65 1.46 -7.57
C GLU A 43 6.01 2.12 -8.80
N ALA A 44 6.83 2.63 -9.71
CA ALA A 44 6.34 3.33 -10.89
C ALA A 44 6.08 2.39 -12.10
N ARG A 45 5.60 1.17 -11.83
CA ARG A 45 5.17 0.15 -12.81
C ARG A 45 3.78 -0.39 -12.52
N TYR A 46 2.96 0.43 -11.86
CA TYR A 46 1.65 0.03 -11.34
C TYR A 46 0.51 0.89 -11.90
N ALA A 47 0.46 0.98 -13.24
CA ALA A 47 -0.55 1.78 -13.92
C ALA A 47 -1.99 1.35 -13.55
N PRO A 48 -2.95 2.30 -13.47
CA PRO A 48 -2.80 3.75 -13.68
C PRO A 48 -2.53 4.52 -12.37
N PHE A 49 -2.15 3.83 -11.29
CA PHE A 49 -1.92 4.44 -9.99
C PHE A 49 -0.56 5.14 -9.93
N GLU A 50 0.50 4.43 -10.27
CA GLU A 50 1.87 4.94 -10.31
C GLU A 50 2.58 4.37 -11.56
N MET A 51 3.01 5.24 -12.47
CA MET A 51 3.71 4.84 -13.70
C MET A 51 4.70 5.90 -14.15
N LEU A 52 5.62 5.51 -15.01
CA LEU A 52 6.57 6.45 -15.64
C LEU A 52 6.04 6.92 -16.99
N GLU A 53 5.98 8.25 -17.17
CA GLU A 53 5.78 8.91 -18.45
C GLU A 53 6.89 9.96 -18.61
N ASP A 54 7.64 9.88 -19.70
CA ASP A 54 8.77 10.79 -19.99
C ASP A 54 9.75 10.94 -18.81
N GLY A 55 10.05 9.82 -18.12
CA GLY A 55 10.94 9.78 -16.97
C GLY A 55 10.37 10.38 -15.68
N LYS A 56 9.10 10.74 -15.65
CA LYS A 56 8.42 11.29 -14.48
C LYS A 56 7.39 10.30 -13.94
N ILE A 57 7.27 10.26 -12.63
CA ILE A 57 6.20 9.48 -11.97
C ILE A 57 4.89 10.25 -12.11
N VAL A 58 3.89 9.61 -12.72
CA VAL A 58 2.52 10.10 -12.90
C VAL A 58 1.52 9.06 -12.43
N GLY A 59 0.22 9.40 -12.41
CA GLY A 59 -0.85 8.48 -12.06
C GLY A 59 -1.73 9.01 -10.94
N LEU A 60 -2.73 8.22 -10.57
CA LEU A 60 -3.69 8.57 -9.51
C LEU A 60 -2.96 8.85 -8.19
N GLY A 61 -2.04 7.97 -7.78
CA GLY A 61 -1.28 8.15 -6.54
C GLY A 61 -0.42 9.40 -6.56
N LYS A 62 0.22 9.73 -7.71
CA LYS A 62 0.98 10.97 -7.85
C LYS A 62 0.11 12.22 -7.69
N ASP A 63 -1.08 12.22 -8.28
CA ASP A 63 -1.99 13.35 -8.17
C ASP A 63 -2.51 13.51 -6.73
N ILE A 64 -2.87 12.40 -6.05
CA ILE A 64 -3.26 12.42 -4.63
C ILE A 64 -2.10 12.97 -3.77
N LEU A 65 -0.87 12.48 -3.97
CA LEU A 65 0.31 12.94 -3.23
C LEU A 65 0.53 14.44 -3.43
N THR A 66 0.40 14.92 -4.66
CA THR A 66 0.54 16.34 -4.98
C THR A 66 -0.47 17.20 -4.22
N GLU A 67 -1.73 16.77 -4.14
CA GLU A 67 -2.77 17.49 -3.40
C GLU A 67 -2.51 17.45 -1.88
N VAL A 68 -2.16 16.29 -1.32
CA VAL A 68 -1.86 16.15 0.12
C VAL A 68 -0.66 17.01 0.53
N MET A 69 0.40 17.03 -0.29
CA MET A 69 1.62 17.78 0.02
C MET A 69 1.46 19.32 -0.05
N LYS A 70 0.35 19.84 -0.56
CA LYS A 70 0.00 21.27 -0.41
C LYS A 70 -0.13 21.69 1.05
N GLY A 71 -0.42 20.75 1.96
CA GLY A 71 -0.42 20.98 3.41
C GLY A 71 0.96 21.14 4.05
N LEU A 72 2.05 20.90 3.29
CA LEU A 72 3.45 21.12 3.71
C LEU A 72 4.17 22.06 2.73
N PRO A 73 3.79 23.35 2.70
CA PRO A 73 4.39 24.29 1.76
C PRO A 73 5.92 24.43 2.00
N GLY A 74 6.67 24.40 0.91
CA GLY A 74 8.14 24.50 0.95
C GLY A 74 8.87 23.19 1.24
N VAL A 75 8.17 22.09 1.48
CA VAL A 75 8.76 20.74 1.58
C VAL A 75 8.92 20.14 0.18
N LYS A 76 10.15 19.82 -0.19
CA LYS A 76 10.49 19.13 -1.43
C LYS A 76 10.16 17.64 -1.31
N VAL A 77 9.42 17.09 -2.25
CA VAL A 77 9.15 15.65 -2.35
C VAL A 77 10.20 15.00 -3.25
N VAL A 78 11.02 14.10 -2.68
CA VAL A 78 11.93 13.23 -3.41
C VAL A 78 11.23 11.88 -3.55
N GLN A 79 10.69 11.59 -4.74
CA GLN A 79 9.97 10.36 -5.01
C GLN A 79 10.88 9.36 -5.73
N LEU A 80 11.13 8.20 -5.12
CA LEU A 80 12.02 7.15 -5.61
C LEU A 80 11.19 6.05 -6.28
N ASP A 81 11.58 5.66 -7.50
CA ASP A 81 11.05 4.45 -8.14
C ASP A 81 11.78 3.21 -7.60
N ILE A 82 11.09 2.41 -6.80
CA ILE A 82 11.62 1.23 -6.13
C ILE A 82 10.82 0.00 -6.59
N PRO A 83 11.47 -1.11 -7.00
CA PRO A 83 10.77 -2.36 -7.25
C PRO A 83 9.94 -2.80 -6.04
N PHE A 84 8.73 -3.31 -6.28
CA PHE A 84 7.73 -3.60 -5.24
C PHE A 84 8.29 -4.42 -4.06
N GLN A 85 9.13 -5.43 -4.36
CA GLN A 85 9.73 -6.30 -3.35
C GLN A 85 10.68 -5.56 -2.38
N GLY A 86 11.21 -4.41 -2.80
CA GLY A 86 12.12 -3.58 -1.99
C GLY A 86 11.41 -2.52 -1.14
N ILE A 87 10.11 -2.27 -1.37
CA ILE A 87 9.39 -1.14 -0.75
C ILE A 87 9.21 -1.34 0.75
N LEU A 88 8.55 -2.41 1.18
CA LEU A 88 8.29 -2.61 2.61
C LEU A 88 9.58 -2.87 3.43
N PRO A 89 10.53 -3.70 2.98
CA PRO A 89 11.82 -3.82 3.64
C PRO A 89 12.60 -2.50 3.71
N GLY A 90 12.51 -1.66 2.68
CA GLY A 90 13.14 -0.35 2.66
C GLY A 90 12.53 0.63 3.67
N LEU A 91 11.20 0.58 3.88
CA LEU A 91 10.51 1.36 4.90
C LEU A 91 10.91 0.93 6.33
N GLU A 92 10.97 -0.38 6.59
CA GLU A 92 11.42 -0.94 7.88
C GLU A 92 12.86 -0.50 8.21
N SER A 93 13.75 -0.52 7.21
CA SER A 93 15.15 -0.12 7.35
C SER A 93 15.39 1.41 7.28
N LYS A 94 14.33 2.23 7.27
CA LYS A 94 14.39 3.71 7.24
C LYS A 94 15.15 4.28 6.03
N ARG A 95 15.14 3.58 4.88
CA ARG A 95 15.77 4.08 3.64
C ARG A 95 15.02 5.25 3.02
N PHE A 96 13.77 5.41 3.39
CA PHE A 96 12.87 6.51 3.03
C PHE A 96 11.85 6.72 4.13
N ASP A 97 11.19 7.86 4.11
CA ASP A 97 10.32 8.30 5.19
C ASP A 97 8.92 7.68 5.11
N PHE A 98 8.43 7.47 3.88
CA PHE A 98 7.06 7.05 3.62
C PHE A 98 6.95 6.24 2.33
N VAL A 99 5.86 5.49 2.20
CA VAL A 99 5.51 4.75 0.99
C VAL A 99 4.23 5.31 0.40
N ALA A 100 4.35 5.91 -0.79
CA ALA A 100 3.21 6.32 -1.61
C ALA A 100 3.17 5.47 -2.89
N THR A 101 2.85 4.19 -2.71
CA THR A 101 2.47 3.25 -3.76
C THR A 101 1.20 2.52 -3.33
N SER A 102 0.42 2.02 -4.29
CA SER A 102 -0.88 1.39 -4.04
C SER A 102 -0.73 0.05 -3.32
N LEU A 103 -0.66 0.09 -1.98
CA LEU A 103 -0.54 -1.08 -1.12
C LEU A 103 -1.93 -1.60 -0.71
N THR A 104 -2.22 -2.86 -1.00
CA THR A 104 -3.39 -3.52 -0.41
C THR A 104 -3.22 -3.64 1.09
N ILE A 105 -4.24 -3.21 1.84
CA ILE A 105 -4.31 -3.38 3.29
C ILE A 105 -4.55 -4.86 3.58
N THR A 106 -3.59 -5.51 4.24
CA THR A 106 -3.70 -6.90 4.70
C THR A 106 -3.36 -6.97 6.18
N ARG A 107 -3.83 -8.01 6.86
CA ARG A 107 -3.56 -8.23 8.29
C ARG A 107 -2.06 -8.28 8.60
N ASP A 108 -1.30 -9.00 7.78
CA ASP A 108 0.15 -9.14 7.99
C ASP A 108 0.89 -7.82 7.80
N ARG A 109 0.46 -7.00 6.85
CA ARG A 109 1.03 -5.67 6.64
C ARG A 109 0.61 -4.71 7.74
N GLU A 110 -0.67 -4.71 8.16
CA GLU A 110 -1.16 -3.87 9.25
C GLU A 110 -0.48 -4.20 10.59
N ALA A 111 -0.09 -5.46 10.81
CA ALA A 111 0.68 -5.84 11.99
C ALA A 111 2.03 -5.09 12.10
N LYS A 112 2.64 -4.74 10.96
CA LYS A 112 3.99 -4.15 10.88
C LYS A 112 4.01 -2.67 10.49
N PHE A 113 3.03 -2.22 9.73
CA PHE A 113 2.98 -0.87 9.14
C PHE A 113 1.70 -0.15 9.54
N ALA A 114 1.78 1.18 9.61
CA ALA A 114 0.63 2.05 9.80
C ALA A 114 0.10 2.50 8.43
N PHE A 115 -1.17 2.19 8.15
CA PHE A 115 -1.82 2.58 6.91
C PHE A 115 -2.54 3.92 7.02
N THR A 116 -2.61 4.65 5.91
CA THR A 116 -3.50 5.81 5.74
C THR A 116 -4.93 5.36 5.52
N ALA A 117 -5.88 6.31 5.51
CA ALA A 117 -7.19 6.08 4.92
C ALA A 117 -7.05 5.55 3.49
N PRO A 118 -7.91 4.63 3.05
CA PRO A 118 -7.85 4.09 1.70
C PRO A 118 -8.30 5.14 0.65
N PHE A 119 -7.78 4.98 -0.57
CA PHE A 119 -8.11 5.86 -1.68
C PHE A 119 -8.65 5.12 -2.92
N SER A 120 -8.70 3.79 -2.87
CA SER A 120 -9.25 2.96 -3.94
C SER A 120 -9.65 1.58 -3.43
N ASP A 121 -10.65 0.98 -4.08
CA ASP A 121 -10.88 -0.46 -4.03
C ASP A 121 -9.67 -1.22 -4.59
N ALA A 122 -9.45 -2.44 -4.11
CA ALA A 122 -8.40 -3.33 -4.55
C ALA A 122 -8.93 -4.76 -4.79
N SER A 123 -10.23 -4.92 -4.99
CA SER A 123 -10.88 -6.21 -5.23
C SER A 123 -10.25 -6.95 -6.41
N VAL A 124 -9.96 -8.24 -6.23
CA VAL A 124 -9.18 -9.03 -7.19
C VAL A 124 -10.08 -9.53 -8.32
N ALA A 125 -9.64 -9.32 -9.55
CA ALA A 125 -10.28 -9.82 -10.76
C ALA A 125 -9.29 -10.63 -11.62
N ILE A 126 -9.82 -11.32 -12.59
CA ILE A 126 -9.06 -12.16 -13.51
C ILE A 126 -9.00 -11.43 -14.87
N LEU A 127 -7.79 -11.30 -15.39
CA LEU A 127 -7.53 -10.90 -16.77
C LEU A 127 -7.25 -12.14 -17.60
N LYS A 128 -7.92 -12.27 -18.70
CA LYS A 128 -7.70 -13.32 -19.71
C LYS A 128 -7.42 -12.71 -21.09
N ARG A 129 -6.96 -13.49 -22.03
CA ARG A 129 -6.91 -13.09 -23.44
C ARG A 129 -8.32 -12.86 -23.98
N LYS A 130 -8.47 -11.89 -24.87
CA LYS A 130 -9.74 -11.63 -25.58
C LYS A 130 -10.19 -12.88 -26.30
N GLY A 131 -11.47 -13.25 -26.12
CA GLY A 131 -12.07 -14.41 -26.78
C GLY A 131 -11.66 -15.78 -26.22
N ASP A 132 -10.87 -15.87 -25.15
CA ASP A 132 -10.59 -17.15 -24.51
C ASP A 132 -11.83 -17.65 -23.75
N SER A 133 -12.53 -18.61 -24.34
CA SER A 133 -13.79 -19.17 -23.82
C SER A 133 -13.58 -20.13 -22.63
N ARG A 134 -12.33 -20.51 -22.31
CA ARG A 134 -12.05 -21.46 -21.23
C ARG A 134 -12.23 -20.87 -19.83
N ILE A 135 -12.14 -19.54 -19.69
CA ILE A 135 -12.17 -18.85 -18.40
C ILE A 135 -13.32 -17.84 -18.40
N ASN A 136 -14.44 -18.18 -17.77
CA ASN A 136 -15.63 -17.34 -17.66
C ASN A 136 -15.95 -16.97 -16.20
N SER A 137 -15.32 -17.66 -15.25
CA SER A 137 -15.44 -17.43 -13.82
C SER A 137 -14.13 -17.81 -13.10
N ALA A 138 -14.02 -17.47 -11.81
CA ALA A 138 -12.86 -17.88 -11.01
C ALA A 138 -12.76 -19.42 -10.86
N LYS A 139 -13.86 -20.16 -10.99
CA LYS A 139 -13.85 -21.63 -10.94
C LYS A 139 -13.11 -22.26 -12.12
N ASP A 140 -13.07 -21.57 -13.26
CA ASP A 140 -12.43 -22.05 -14.47
C ASP A 140 -10.90 -21.91 -14.43
N LEU A 141 -10.34 -21.38 -13.33
CA LEU A 141 -8.89 -21.35 -13.10
C LEU A 141 -8.31 -22.73 -12.77
N GLN A 142 -9.14 -23.74 -12.58
CA GLN A 142 -8.72 -25.12 -12.38
C GLN A 142 -7.78 -25.57 -13.52
N GLY A 143 -6.60 -26.10 -13.16
CA GLY A 143 -5.62 -26.59 -14.12
C GLY A 143 -4.95 -25.53 -14.98
N MET A 144 -5.25 -24.22 -14.76
CA MET A 144 -4.66 -23.11 -15.49
C MET A 144 -3.34 -22.66 -14.87
N ILE A 145 -2.48 -22.07 -15.69
CA ILE A 145 -1.27 -21.34 -15.24
C ILE A 145 -1.71 -19.89 -15.01
N VAL A 146 -1.69 -19.45 -13.74
CA VAL A 146 -2.16 -18.13 -13.33
C VAL A 146 -0.97 -17.28 -12.89
N ALA A 147 -0.89 -16.05 -13.39
CA ALA A 147 0.18 -15.13 -13.04
C ALA A 147 -0.28 -14.02 -12.09
N SER A 148 0.67 -13.50 -11.33
CA SER A 148 0.54 -12.26 -10.55
C SER A 148 1.92 -11.67 -10.28
N GLN A 149 1.97 -10.52 -9.59
CA GLN A 149 3.25 -9.92 -9.16
C GLN A 149 3.78 -10.61 -7.91
N ALA A 150 5.10 -10.81 -7.84
CA ALA A 150 5.77 -11.36 -6.67
C ALA A 150 5.56 -10.47 -5.43
N GLY A 151 5.15 -11.07 -4.31
CA GLY A 151 4.84 -10.36 -3.06
C GLY A 151 3.50 -9.62 -3.05
N ALA A 152 2.74 -9.68 -4.14
CA ALA A 152 1.41 -9.07 -4.19
C ALA A 152 0.36 -9.91 -3.43
N PRO A 153 -0.55 -9.29 -2.67
CA PRO A 153 -1.60 -9.99 -1.93
C PRO A 153 -2.58 -10.77 -2.82
N GLN A 154 -2.67 -10.45 -4.11
CA GLN A 154 -3.47 -11.16 -5.08
C GLN A 154 -3.10 -12.65 -5.18
N ILE A 155 -1.83 -13.00 -4.94
CA ILE A 155 -1.40 -14.40 -4.85
C ILE A 155 -2.02 -15.08 -3.62
N ALA A 156 -2.06 -14.39 -2.47
CA ALA A 156 -2.68 -14.93 -1.25
C ALA A 156 -4.20 -15.10 -1.45
N VAL A 157 -4.88 -14.13 -2.08
CA VAL A 157 -6.31 -14.23 -2.43
C VAL A 157 -6.57 -15.44 -3.35
N LEU A 158 -5.73 -15.65 -4.36
CA LEU A 158 -5.84 -16.80 -5.26
C LEU A 158 -5.65 -18.13 -4.52
N LYS A 159 -4.62 -18.22 -3.66
CA LYS A 159 -4.37 -19.44 -2.85
C LYS A 159 -5.51 -19.74 -1.88
N GLU A 160 -6.06 -18.71 -1.24
CA GLU A 160 -7.22 -18.86 -0.36
C GLU A 160 -8.45 -19.35 -1.14
N TYR A 161 -8.72 -18.76 -2.30
CA TYR A 161 -9.80 -19.20 -3.19
C TYR A 161 -9.57 -20.63 -3.68
N GLU A 162 -8.31 -20.98 -4.01
CA GLU A 162 -7.96 -22.35 -4.39
C GLU A 162 -8.26 -23.35 -3.27
N ALA A 163 -7.89 -23.03 -2.02
CA ALA A 163 -8.07 -23.92 -0.89
C ALA A 163 -9.53 -24.02 -0.43
N SER A 164 -10.24 -22.90 -0.40
CA SER A 164 -11.59 -22.81 0.19
C SER A 164 -12.72 -23.09 -0.80
N VAL A 165 -12.50 -22.87 -2.10
CA VAL A 165 -13.53 -22.99 -3.13
C VAL A 165 -13.11 -23.93 -4.26
N LEU A 166 -11.97 -23.70 -4.90
CA LEU A 166 -11.62 -24.39 -6.14
C LEU A 166 -11.39 -25.89 -5.89
N LYS A 167 -10.49 -26.26 -5.00
CA LYS A 167 -10.22 -27.67 -4.66
C LYS A 167 -11.44 -28.41 -4.12
N PRO A 168 -12.22 -27.85 -3.17
CA PRO A 168 -13.43 -28.52 -2.70
C PRO A 168 -14.51 -28.75 -3.76
N THR A 169 -14.61 -27.86 -4.77
CA THR A 169 -15.68 -27.96 -5.79
C THR A 169 -15.27 -28.73 -7.04
N THR A 170 -13.99 -28.73 -7.40
CA THR A 170 -13.50 -29.30 -8.65
C THR A 170 -12.53 -30.49 -8.46
N GLY A 171 -12.07 -30.74 -7.23
CA GLY A 171 -11.06 -31.74 -6.90
C GLY A 171 -9.63 -31.32 -7.20
N HIS A 172 -9.41 -30.22 -7.90
CA HIS A 172 -8.09 -29.74 -8.33
C HIS A 172 -7.94 -28.24 -8.13
N GLY A 173 -6.71 -27.76 -7.94
CA GLY A 173 -6.36 -26.35 -7.90
C GLY A 173 -5.93 -25.82 -9.25
N VAL A 174 -5.29 -24.64 -9.24
CA VAL A 174 -4.55 -24.13 -10.40
C VAL A 174 -3.37 -25.04 -10.71
N LYS A 175 -2.93 -25.09 -11.96
CA LYS A 175 -1.76 -25.88 -12.35
C LYS A 175 -0.48 -25.29 -11.79
N GLU A 176 -0.34 -23.97 -11.86
CA GLU A 176 0.84 -23.23 -11.42
C GLU A 176 0.49 -21.77 -11.15
N ILE A 177 1.11 -21.19 -10.11
CA ILE A 177 1.08 -19.73 -9.88
C ILE A 177 2.46 -19.19 -10.25
N LYS A 178 2.52 -18.39 -11.35
CA LYS A 178 3.74 -17.71 -11.79
C LYS A 178 3.81 -16.30 -11.22
N ALA A 179 4.85 -16.03 -10.42
CA ALA A 179 5.13 -14.71 -9.87
C ALA A 179 6.12 -13.97 -10.77
N PHE A 180 5.76 -12.77 -11.24
CA PHE A 180 6.59 -11.89 -12.05
C PHE A 180 7.11 -10.71 -11.23
N ILE A 181 8.16 -10.04 -11.68
CA ILE A 181 8.72 -8.87 -10.97
C ILE A 181 7.69 -7.74 -10.94
N ASP A 182 7.00 -7.49 -12.05
CA ASP A 182 5.92 -6.52 -12.17
C ASP A 182 4.77 -7.04 -13.04
N TYR A 183 3.66 -6.31 -13.06
CA TYR A 183 2.48 -6.71 -13.83
C TYR A 183 2.63 -6.53 -15.34
N ASN A 184 3.53 -5.66 -15.83
CA ASN A 184 3.77 -5.52 -17.27
C ASN A 184 4.35 -6.80 -17.83
N GLU A 185 5.26 -7.47 -17.09
CA GLU A 185 5.79 -8.77 -17.45
C GLU A 185 4.69 -9.85 -17.42
N ALA A 186 3.81 -9.84 -16.42
CA ALA A 186 2.69 -10.77 -16.34
C ALA A 186 1.70 -10.60 -17.52
N TYR A 187 1.39 -9.35 -17.90
CA TYR A 187 0.53 -9.07 -19.06
C TYR A 187 1.20 -9.48 -20.38
N ALA A 188 2.50 -9.24 -20.52
CA ALA A 188 3.26 -9.73 -21.68
C ALA A 188 3.27 -11.24 -21.76
N ALA A 189 3.40 -11.95 -20.63
CA ALA A 189 3.32 -13.40 -20.57
C ALA A 189 1.95 -13.93 -20.94
N LEU A 190 0.86 -13.25 -20.54
CA LEU A 190 -0.52 -13.57 -20.91
C LEU A 190 -0.74 -13.41 -22.41
N ALA A 191 -0.31 -12.28 -22.98
CA ALA A 191 -0.42 -12.02 -24.41
C ALA A 191 0.36 -13.05 -25.26
N ALA A 192 1.53 -13.47 -24.76
CA ALA A 192 2.40 -14.46 -25.42
C ALA A 192 2.01 -15.93 -25.12
N HIS A 193 0.83 -16.21 -24.56
CA HIS A 193 0.33 -17.55 -24.23
C HIS A 193 1.23 -18.34 -23.25
N ARG A 194 2.12 -17.68 -22.50
CA ARG A 194 2.97 -18.32 -21.48
C ARG A 194 2.26 -18.57 -20.15
N VAL A 195 1.14 -17.88 -19.93
CA VAL A 195 0.19 -18.10 -18.84
C VAL A 195 -1.23 -18.02 -19.39
N ASP A 196 -2.20 -18.58 -18.66
CA ASP A 196 -3.60 -18.61 -19.07
C ASP A 196 -4.39 -17.40 -18.54
N ALA A 197 -4.05 -16.91 -17.37
CA ALA A 197 -4.69 -15.77 -16.72
C ALA A 197 -3.70 -14.95 -15.90
N VAL A 198 -4.08 -13.71 -15.61
CA VAL A 198 -3.42 -12.84 -14.60
C VAL A 198 -4.46 -12.46 -13.55
N VAL A 199 -4.13 -12.58 -12.26
CA VAL A 199 -4.95 -12.02 -11.17
C VAL A 199 -4.35 -10.71 -10.69
N GLN A 200 -5.18 -9.65 -10.75
CA GLN A 200 -4.82 -8.28 -10.39
C GLN A 200 -6.06 -7.56 -9.88
N SER A 201 -5.89 -6.41 -9.24
CA SER A 201 -7.02 -5.62 -8.77
C SER A 201 -7.81 -5.00 -9.92
N LEU A 202 -9.13 -5.04 -9.79
CA LEU A 202 -10.06 -4.55 -10.83
C LEU A 202 -9.78 -3.10 -11.27
N PRO A 203 -9.48 -2.14 -10.37
CA PRO A 203 -9.18 -0.77 -10.78
C PRO A 203 -7.91 -0.61 -11.66
N ASN A 204 -6.97 -1.57 -11.59
CA ASN A 204 -5.83 -1.61 -12.52
C ASN A 204 -6.23 -2.20 -13.87
N LEU A 205 -7.07 -3.24 -13.86
CA LEU A 205 -7.44 -3.96 -15.09
C LEU A 205 -8.44 -3.19 -15.94
N ALA A 206 -9.35 -2.42 -15.34
CA ALA A 206 -10.41 -1.73 -16.08
C ALA A 206 -9.85 -0.71 -17.12
N PRO A 207 -8.90 0.19 -16.76
CA PRO A 207 -8.27 1.06 -17.74
C PRO A 207 -7.38 0.31 -18.74
N LEU A 208 -6.69 -0.76 -18.33
CA LEU A 208 -5.90 -1.60 -19.21
C LEU A 208 -6.75 -2.19 -20.33
N VAL A 209 -7.90 -2.78 -19.99
CA VAL A 209 -8.82 -3.37 -20.99
C VAL A 209 -9.48 -2.30 -21.86
N LYS A 210 -9.69 -1.08 -21.33
CA LYS A 210 -10.19 0.03 -22.15
C LYS A 210 -9.23 0.40 -23.28
N THR A 211 -7.91 0.29 -23.05
CA THR A 211 -6.87 0.61 -24.04
C THR A 211 -6.40 -0.59 -24.84
N ARG A 212 -6.53 -1.81 -24.30
CA ARG A 212 -6.07 -3.08 -24.89
C ARG A 212 -7.19 -4.13 -24.96
N GLY A 213 -8.40 -3.69 -25.22
CA GLY A 213 -9.58 -4.56 -25.31
C GLY A 213 -9.62 -5.49 -26.52
N ASP A 214 -8.74 -5.28 -27.48
CA ASP A 214 -8.45 -6.22 -28.59
C ASP A 214 -7.62 -7.44 -28.13
N THR A 215 -6.82 -7.27 -27.07
CA THR A 215 -5.90 -8.29 -26.56
C THR A 215 -6.43 -8.96 -25.30
N PHE A 216 -7.08 -8.21 -24.42
CA PHE A 216 -7.48 -8.67 -23.09
C PHE A 216 -8.95 -8.46 -22.76
N GLU A 217 -9.43 -9.25 -21.81
CA GLU A 217 -10.77 -9.20 -21.27
C GLU A 217 -10.77 -9.52 -19.78
N ILE A 218 -11.61 -8.79 -19.00
CA ILE A 218 -11.80 -9.04 -17.58
C ILE A 218 -12.91 -10.04 -17.35
N VAL A 219 -12.65 -11.06 -16.54
CA VAL A 219 -13.67 -11.98 -16.03
C VAL A 219 -14.36 -11.34 -14.83
N ARG A 220 -15.67 -11.30 -14.84
CA ARG A 220 -16.53 -10.75 -13.78
C ARG A 220 -17.43 -11.82 -13.18
N PRO A 221 -17.83 -11.70 -11.90
CA PRO A 221 -17.42 -10.66 -10.93
C PRO A 221 -15.99 -10.86 -10.43
N PRO A 222 -15.42 -9.86 -9.71
CA PRO A 222 -14.22 -10.04 -8.88
C PRO A 222 -14.41 -11.18 -7.88
N PHE A 223 -13.33 -11.77 -7.40
CA PHE A 223 -13.37 -12.89 -6.45
C PHE A 223 -12.54 -12.60 -5.20
N GLY A 224 -12.75 -13.41 -4.16
CA GLY A 224 -12.11 -13.21 -2.86
C GLY A 224 -12.76 -12.06 -2.05
N PRO A 225 -12.16 -11.70 -0.91
CA PRO A 225 -12.70 -10.66 -0.05
C PRO A 225 -12.50 -9.26 -0.63
N ALA A 226 -13.36 -8.31 -0.21
CA ALA A 226 -13.15 -6.90 -0.50
C ALA A 226 -11.84 -6.43 0.15
N THR A 227 -11.01 -5.76 -0.61
CA THR A 227 -9.72 -5.19 -0.19
C THR A 227 -9.59 -3.76 -0.69
N TRP A 228 -8.65 -3.00 -0.08
CA TRP A 228 -8.49 -1.57 -0.32
C TRP A 228 -7.02 -1.21 -0.54
N TYR A 229 -6.77 -0.21 -1.38
CA TYR A 229 -5.47 0.43 -1.51
C TYR A 229 -5.33 1.61 -0.56
N ALA A 230 -4.22 1.64 0.14
CA ALA A 230 -3.78 2.74 0.97
C ALA A 230 -2.25 2.90 0.87
N TRP A 231 -1.73 3.96 1.45
CA TRP A 231 -0.29 4.16 1.64
C TRP A 231 0.12 3.75 3.03
N ALA A 232 1.43 3.66 3.28
CA ALA A 232 1.93 3.21 4.56
C ALA A 232 3.16 3.97 5.04
N GLY A 233 3.21 4.18 6.34
CA GLY A 233 4.41 4.57 7.09
C GLY A 233 4.82 3.49 8.08
N ARG A 234 5.93 3.70 8.78
CA ARG A 234 6.34 2.83 9.87
C ARG A 234 5.32 2.87 11.01
N LYS A 235 5.16 1.74 11.69
CA LYS A 235 4.26 1.61 12.86
C LYS A 235 5.03 1.89 14.15
N ASP A 236 5.71 3.03 14.21
CA ASP A 236 6.42 3.55 15.37
C ASP A 236 5.86 4.91 15.79
N ALA A 237 6.21 5.37 16.99
CA ALA A 237 5.73 6.64 17.52
C ALA A 237 6.26 7.84 16.71
N ASP A 238 7.49 7.75 16.19
CA ASP A 238 8.13 8.82 15.42
C ASP A 238 7.39 9.10 14.11
N SER A 239 6.83 8.07 13.48
CA SER A 239 6.17 8.17 12.18
C SER A 239 4.65 8.46 12.28
N ALA A 240 4.08 8.39 13.48
CA ALA A 240 2.62 8.46 13.68
C ALA A 240 2.01 9.78 13.16
N SER A 241 2.67 10.91 13.40
CA SER A 241 2.21 12.23 12.96
C SER A 241 2.24 12.37 11.44
N LEU A 242 3.29 11.84 10.76
CA LEU A 242 3.38 11.83 9.31
C LEU A 242 2.26 10.97 8.69
N VAL A 243 2.05 9.76 9.21
CA VAL A 243 0.97 8.88 8.73
C VAL A 243 -0.39 9.55 8.91
N LYS A 244 -0.61 10.17 10.07
CA LYS A 244 -1.85 10.91 10.35
C LYS A 244 -2.03 12.09 9.38
N PHE A 245 -0.99 12.90 9.17
CA PHE A 245 -1.04 14.03 8.23
C PHE A 245 -1.46 13.59 6.82
N VAL A 246 -0.83 12.53 6.30
CA VAL A 246 -1.15 12.01 4.96
C VAL A 246 -2.55 11.42 4.93
N SER A 247 -2.94 10.67 5.97
CA SER A 247 -4.27 10.07 6.08
C SER A 247 -5.38 11.14 6.12
N ASP A 248 -5.21 12.17 6.96
CA ASP A 248 -6.15 13.28 7.05
C ASP A 248 -6.29 14.00 5.70
N GLY A 249 -5.18 14.19 4.97
CA GLY A 249 -5.18 14.75 3.63
C GLY A 249 -6.03 13.93 2.65
N ILE A 250 -5.89 12.60 2.65
CA ILE A 250 -6.71 11.70 1.81
C ILE A 250 -8.19 11.80 2.20
N VAL A 251 -8.50 11.81 3.50
CA VAL A 251 -9.88 11.97 3.99
C VAL A 251 -10.49 13.31 3.52
N GLN A 252 -9.72 14.39 3.56
CA GLN A 252 -10.18 15.70 3.07
C GLN A 252 -10.43 15.68 1.56
N LEU A 253 -9.56 15.03 0.78
CA LEU A 253 -9.78 14.86 -0.66
C LEU A 253 -11.05 14.05 -0.94
N ASN A 254 -11.33 13.01 -0.14
CA ASN A 254 -12.57 12.24 -0.25
C ASN A 254 -13.80 13.08 0.07
N LYS A 255 -13.81 13.78 1.20
CA LYS A 255 -14.93 14.65 1.65
C LYS A 255 -15.21 15.80 0.69
N SER A 256 -14.19 16.39 0.10
CA SER A 256 -14.34 17.49 -0.87
C SER A 256 -14.77 17.03 -2.27
N GLY A 257 -14.86 15.73 -2.53
CA GLY A 257 -15.11 15.16 -3.86
C GLY A 257 -13.89 15.22 -4.79
N LYS A 258 -12.76 15.77 -4.35
CA LYS A 258 -11.53 15.83 -5.17
C LYS A 258 -10.98 14.44 -5.48
N LEU A 259 -11.04 13.51 -4.52
CA LEU A 259 -10.61 12.13 -4.75
C LEU A 259 -11.44 11.47 -5.87
N ALA A 260 -12.76 11.64 -5.89
CA ALA A 260 -13.63 11.13 -6.94
C ALA A 260 -13.28 11.71 -8.33
N GLN A 261 -12.92 13.01 -8.40
CA GLN A 261 -12.44 13.63 -9.64
C GLN A 261 -11.14 12.99 -10.13
N LEU A 262 -10.17 12.77 -9.23
CA LEU A 262 -8.89 12.13 -9.55
C LEU A 262 -9.08 10.66 -9.97
N GLN A 263 -9.93 9.92 -9.28
CA GLN A 263 -10.30 8.55 -9.68
C GLN A 263 -10.91 8.55 -11.09
N THR A 264 -11.87 9.43 -11.37
CA THR A 264 -12.49 9.52 -12.70
C THR A 264 -11.47 9.87 -13.78
N LYS A 265 -10.53 10.77 -13.50
CA LYS A 265 -9.45 11.14 -14.44
C LYS A 265 -8.62 9.93 -14.86
N TRP A 266 -8.20 9.10 -13.90
CA TRP A 266 -7.24 8.03 -14.13
C TRP A 266 -7.87 6.66 -14.39
N LEU A 267 -8.98 6.35 -13.72
CA LEU A 267 -9.65 5.06 -13.81
C LEU A 267 -10.80 5.07 -14.83
N GLY A 268 -11.35 6.25 -15.12
CA GLY A 268 -12.55 6.42 -15.93
C GLY A 268 -13.86 6.28 -15.14
N PHE A 269 -13.75 6.07 -13.83
CA PHE A 269 -14.89 5.98 -12.89
C PHE A 269 -14.43 6.39 -11.48
N SER A 270 -15.40 6.75 -10.62
CA SER A 270 -15.16 6.98 -9.20
C SER A 270 -15.74 5.86 -8.36
N MET A 271 -15.26 5.72 -7.13
CA MET A 271 -15.75 4.75 -6.17
C MET A 271 -15.76 5.34 -4.75
N ALA A 272 -16.70 4.90 -3.93
CA ALA A 272 -16.69 5.21 -2.51
C ALA A 272 -15.55 4.45 -1.82
N VAL A 273 -14.88 5.12 -0.89
CA VAL A 273 -13.85 4.53 -0.04
C VAL A 273 -14.13 4.83 1.43
N PRO A 274 -13.74 3.94 2.36
CA PRO A 274 -13.84 4.21 3.79
C PRO A 274 -12.99 5.43 4.20
N GLU A 275 -13.45 6.18 5.21
CA GLU A 275 -12.67 7.29 5.78
C GLU A 275 -11.63 6.83 6.81
N GLN A 276 -11.74 5.59 7.27
CA GLN A 276 -10.82 4.97 8.22
C GLN A 276 -10.23 3.70 7.61
N VAL A 277 -9.08 3.27 8.13
CA VAL A 277 -8.50 1.98 7.76
C VAL A 277 -9.50 0.87 8.12
N PRO A 278 -10.03 0.15 7.15
CA PRO A 278 -10.97 -0.94 7.42
C PRO A 278 -10.24 -2.12 8.05
N THR A 279 -10.94 -2.90 8.88
CA THR A 279 -10.39 -4.17 9.36
C THR A 279 -10.01 -5.05 8.17
N PRO A 280 -8.74 -5.47 8.05
CA PRO A 280 -8.31 -6.24 6.89
C PRO A 280 -9.01 -7.59 6.83
N ALA A 281 -9.35 -8.02 5.62
CA ALA A 281 -9.76 -9.38 5.38
C ALA A 281 -8.66 -10.37 5.78
N ARG A 282 -9.04 -11.52 6.28
CA ARG A 282 -8.12 -12.61 6.56
C ARG A 282 -7.72 -13.23 5.20
N LEU A 283 -6.48 -13.04 4.81
CA LEU A 283 -5.85 -13.76 3.71
C LEU A 283 -4.98 -14.85 4.36
N CYS A 284 -5.32 -16.09 4.16
CA CYS A 284 -4.59 -17.23 4.72
C CYS A 284 -3.36 -17.58 3.91
#